data_ae19b75c5ee1335d563b8664f9725f90
#
_entry.id   ae19b75c5ee1335d563b8664f9725f90
#
_cell.length_a   1.000
_cell.length_b   1.000
_cell.length_c   1.000
_cell.angle_alpha   90.00
_cell.angle_beta   90.00
_cell.angle_gamma   90.00
#
_symmetry.space_group_name_H-M   'P 1'
#
loop_
_entity.id
_entity.type
_entity.pdbx_description
1 polymer ?
#
loop_
_entity_poly.entity_id
_entity_poly.type
_entity_poly.pdbx_seq_one_letter_code
_entity_poly.pdbx_strand_id
1 'polypeptide(L)'
;MITIGQLARYAGVTIKAVRVYHERDLLPEPPRDSSGYRRYRAEDAIDLVKIKTLAQAGVPLARVKELLTANSDEFAAAIAEIDRMLVDRAEEIRRTRERIAELGSGDRLFVSTEVAEYLDRLQQLGVSDRAVRMERDLWILLQSVAPKQAAGWVADKLDAIDDTEFAAIYLDYDAAFDWSPDDPRLANLADRTRRWLTGRRTGAGRTTPTLDPKLIRLVNESVGITSPAWERLAQITQNSTTV
;
A
#
# COMPACT_ATOMS: atom_id res chain seq x y z
N MET A 1 18.72 -55.02 -3.66
CA MET A 1 18.90 -53.74 -4.36
C MET A 1 17.64 -53.42 -5.15
N ILE A 2 17.17 -52.17 -5.09
CA ILE A 2 15.93 -51.73 -5.70
C ILE A 2 16.17 -50.62 -6.74
N THR A 3 15.20 -50.39 -7.62
CA THR A 3 15.24 -49.31 -8.62
C THR A 3 14.83 -47.98 -8.01
N ILE A 4 15.14 -46.85 -8.70
CA ILE A 4 14.71 -45.50 -8.26
C ILE A 4 13.20 -45.40 -8.08
N GLY A 5 12.40 -46.07 -8.93
CA GLY A 5 10.95 -46.08 -8.81
C GLY A 5 10.46 -46.85 -7.57
N GLN A 6 11.11 -47.96 -7.22
CA GLN A 6 10.84 -48.70 -6.00
C GLN A 6 11.29 -47.92 -4.75
N LEU A 7 12.48 -47.31 -4.79
CA LEU A 7 12.99 -46.44 -3.74
C LEU A 7 12.02 -45.29 -3.43
N ALA A 8 11.61 -44.55 -4.47
CA ALA A 8 10.65 -43.44 -4.36
C ALA A 8 9.31 -43.89 -3.73
N ARG A 9 8.81 -45.07 -4.16
CA ARG A 9 7.56 -45.65 -3.62
C ARG A 9 7.70 -46.00 -2.15
N TYR A 10 8.78 -46.65 -1.74
CA TYR A 10 9.02 -47.03 -0.33
C TYR A 10 9.14 -45.81 0.59
N ALA A 11 9.83 -44.78 0.12
CA ALA A 11 9.96 -43.54 0.90
C ALA A 11 8.71 -42.64 0.79
N GLY A 12 7.75 -42.96 -0.11
CA GLY A 12 6.57 -42.12 -0.31
C GLY A 12 6.88 -40.73 -0.89
N VAL A 13 7.82 -40.69 -1.85
CA VAL A 13 8.20 -39.47 -2.60
C VAL A 13 8.09 -39.72 -4.10
N THR A 14 8.21 -38.64 -4.91
CA THR A 14 8.27 -38.77 -6.37
C THR A 14 9.68 -39.10 -6.86
N ILE A 15 9.81 -39.75 -8.01
CA ILE A 15 11.11 -39.94 -8.67
C ILE A 15 11.82 -38.59 -8.93
N LYS A 16 11.03 -37.54 -9.22
CA LYS A 16 11.55 -36.19 -9.40
C LYS A 16 12.21 -35.67 -8.12
N ALA A 17 11.58 -35.89 -6.96
CA ALA A 17 12.16 -35.52 -5.68
C ALA A 17 13.49 -36.24 -5.39
N VAL A 18 13.57 -37.56 -5.69
CA VAL A 18 14.82 -38.32 -5.56
C VAL A 18 15.95 -37.71 -6.41
N ARG A 19 15.63 -37.33 -7.67
CA ARG A 19 16.62 -36.69 -8.57
C ARG A 19 17.07 -35.32 -8.00
N VAL A 20 16.15 -34.51 -7.48
CA VAL A 20 16.51 -33.23 -6.82
C VAL A 20 17.44 -33.46 -5.62
N TYR A 21 17.23 -34.53 -4.87
CA TYR A 21 18.10 -34.85 -3.73
C TYR A 21 19.47 -35.32 -4.18
N HIS A 22 19.59 -36.01 -5.32
CA HIS A 22 20.88 -36.30 -5.95
C HIS A 22 21.61 -35.02 -6.42
N GLU A 23 20.90 -34.16 -7.16
CA GLU A 23 21.41 -32.88 -7.66
C GLU A 23 21.88 -31.94 -6.54
N ARG A 24 21.33 -32.12 -5.34
CA ARG A 24 21.67 -31.34 -4.16
C ARG A 24 22.65 -32.02 -3.22
N ASP A 25 23.24 -33.17 -3.64
CA ASP A 25 24.12 -33.98 -2.81
C ASP A 25 23.59 -34.39 -1.45
N LEU A 26 22.25 -34.48 -1.32
CA LEU A 26 21.57 -34.94 -0.10
C LEU A 26 21.49 -36.46 -0.06
N LEU A 27 21.35 -37.10 -1.20
CA LEU A 27 21.36 -38.54 -1.37
C LEU A 27 22.42 -38.91 -2.41
N PRO A 28 23.43 -39.78 -2.10
CA PRO A 28 24.41 -40.22 -3.06
C PRO A 28 23.74 -40.92 -4.28
N GLU A 29 24.20 -40.59 -5.48
CA GLU A 29 23.71 -41.22 -6.66
C GLU A 29 24.54 -42.47 -7.00
N PRO A 30 23.99 -43.69 -6.89
CA PRO A 30 24.80 -44.91 -7.16
C PRO A 30 25.16 -45.03 -8.63
N PRO A 31 26.32 -45.67 -8.95
CA PRO A 31 26.73 -45.95 -10.33
C PRO A 31 25.68 -46.85 -11.01
N ARG A 32 25.66 -46.80 -12.35
CA ARG A 32 24.84 -47.69 -13.14
C ARG A 32 25.46 -49.10 -13.17
N ASP A 33 24.60 -50.11 -13.08
CA ASP A 33 25.01 -51.50 -13.25
C ASP A 33 25.27 -51.82 -14.75
N SER A 34 25.73 -53.06 -15.04
CA SER A 34 25.99 -53.52 -16.41
C SER A 34 24.77 -53.49 -17.33
N SER A 35 23.58 -53.38 -16.77
CA SER A 35 22.30 -53.25 -17.50
C SER A 35 21.86 -51.77 -17.66
N GLY A 36 22.69 -50.81 -17.22
CA GLY A 36 22.43 -49.39 -17.31
C GLY A 36 21.55 -48.83 -16.22
N TYR A 37 21.13 -49.62 -15.24
CA TYR A 37 20.24 -49.22 -14.17
C TYR A 37 21.01 -48.84 -12.88
N ARG A 38 20.54 -47.83 -12.16
CA ARG A 38 21.02 -47.54 -10.81
C ARG A 38 20.31 -48.43 -9.80
N ARG A 39 21.06 -48.99 -8.88
CA ARG A 39 20.58 -49.90 -7.83
C ARG A 39 20.84 -49.30 -6.47
N TYR A 40 19.77 -49.16 -5.69
CA TYR A 40 19.76 -48.58 -4.36
C TYR A 40 19.73 -49.69 -3.30
N ARG A 41 20.39 -49.44 -2.17
CA ARG A 41 20.45 -50.31 -1.00
C ARG A 41 19.43 -49.88 0.06
N ALA A 42 19.35 -50.64 1.15
CA ALA A 42 18.50 -50.32 2.30
C ALA A 42 18.93 -49.00 2.95
N GLU A 43 20.23 -48.73 3.00
CA GLU A 43 20.80 -47.51 3.56
C GLU A 43 20.32 -46.29 2.79
N ASP A 44 20.32 -46.32 1.45
CA ASP A 44 19.79 -45.24 0.60
C ASP A 44 18.29 -44.96 0.90
N ALA A 45 17.53 -46.02 1.18
CA ALA A 45 16.12 -45.87 1.51
C ALA A 45 15.93 -45.21 2.89
N ILE A 46 16.76 -45.56 3.88
CA ILE A 46 16.75 -44.96 5.21
C ILE A 46 17.09 -43.49 5.11
N ASP A 47 18.16 -43.15 4.39
CA ASP A 47 18.59 -41.75 4.22
C ASP A 47 17.54 -40.94 3.48
N LEU A 48 16.91 -41.49 2.46
CA LEU A 48 15.81 -40.85 1.76
C LEU A 48 14.61 -40.57 2.68
N VAL A 49 14.26 -41.48 3.58
CA VAL A 49 13.20 -41.29 4.59
C VAL A 49 13.57 -40.15 5.54
N LYS A 50 14.83 -40.13 6.04
CA LYS A 50 15.31 -39.04 6.91
C LYS A 50 15.25 -37.69 6.20
N ILE A 51 15.76 -37.59 4.95
CA ILE A 51 15.69 -36.37 4.12
C ILE A 51 14.24 -35.90 3.98
N LYS A 52 13.34 -36.83 3.61
CA LYS A 52 11.90 -36.53 3.48
C LYS A 52 11.32 -35.98 4.80
N THR A 53 11.61 -36.63 5.91
CA THR A 53 11.07 -36.23 7.22
C THR A 53 11.49 -34.81 7.58
N LEU A 54 12.77 -34.47 7.41
CA LEU A 54 13.28 -33.12 7.64
C LEU A 54 12.64 -32.10 6.68
N ALA A 55 12.56 -32.43 5.39
CA ALA A 55 11.95 -31.55 4.39
C ALA A 55 10.45 -31.29 4.67
N GLN A 56 9.70 -32.32 5.11
CA GLN A 56 8.29 -32.19 5.48
C GLN A 56 8.10 -31.40 6.77
N ALA A 57 9.07 -31.42 7.68
CA ALA A 57 9.08 -30.58 8.87
C ALA A 57 9.41 -29.11 8.56
N GLY A 58 9.65 -28.75 7.28
CA GLY A 58 9.96 -27.37 6.90
C GLY A 58 11.45 -27.00 6.96
N VAL A 59 12.32 -27.98 7.24
CA VAL A 59 13.77 -27.73 7.23
C VAL A 59 14.24 -27.36 5.83
N PRO A 60 14.95 -26.23 5.64
CA PRO A 60 15.50 -25.85 4.36
C PRO A 60 16.45 -26.95 3.82
N LEU A 61 16.31 -27.33 2.55
CA LEU A 61 17.13 -28.40 1.97
C LEU A 61 18.63 -28.15 2.10
N ALA A 62 19.07 -26.89 2.12
CA ALA A 62 20.47 -26.52 2.33
C ALA A 62 21.00 -26.94 3.72
N ARG A 63 20.12 -27.06 4.74
CA ARG A 63 20.47 -27.45 6.11
C ARG A 63 20.32 -28.97 6.35
N VAL A 64 19.60 -29.70 5.47
CA VAL A 64 19.35 -31.13 5.64
C VAL A 64 20.64 -31.93 5.70
N LYS A 65 21.62 -31.61 4.86
CA LYS A 65 22.93 -32.32 4.81
C LYS A 65 23.66 -32.27 6.16
N GLU A 66 23.70 -31.08 6.76
CA GLU A 66 24.30 -30.84 8.08
C GLU A 66 23.58 -31.66 9.15
N LEU A 67 22.26 -31.64 9.15
CA LEU A 67 21.43 -32.36 10.13
C LEU A 67 21.53 -33.88 10.01
N LEU A 68 21.77 -34.43 8.82
CA LEU A 68 21.94 -35.87 8.63
C LEU A 68 23.22 -36.40 9.26
N THR A 69 24.24 -35.55 9.44
CA THR A 69 25.56 -35.92 9.98
C THR A 69 25.81 -35.40 11.40
N ALA A 70 24.91 -34.55 11.91
CA ALA A 70 25.02 -33.95 13.24
C ALA A 70 24.86 -34.97 14.36
N ASN A 71 25.59 -34.78 15.46
CA ASN A 71 25.29 -35.44 16.70
C ASN A 71 24.01 -34.88 17.35
N SER A 72 23.57 -35.49 18.47
CA SER A 72 22.29 -35.11 19.12
C SER A 72 22.23 -33.63 19.53
N ASP A 73 23.35 -33.10 20.06
CA ASP A 73 23.39 -31.74 20.58
C ASP A 73 23.42 -30.73 19.44
N GLU A 74 24.24 -31.01 18.41
CA GLU A 74 24.29 -30.21 17.17
C GLU A 74 22.95 -30.22 16.45
N PHE A 75 22.28 -31.37 16.36
CA PHE A 75 20.95 -31.51 15.78
C PHE A 75 19.93 -30.64 16.54
N ALA A 76 19.88 -30.75 17.85
CA ALA A 76 18.97 -29.98 18.70
C ALA A 76 19.22 -28.46 18.54
N ALA A 77 20.50 -28.03 18.54
CA ALA A 77 20.86 -26.63 18.36
C ALA A 77 20.42 -26.09 16.98
N ALA A 78 20.66 -26.86 15.91
CA ALA A 78 20.28 -26.47 14.56
C ALA A 78 18.75 -26.40 14.37
N ILE A 79 17.99 -27.34 14.98
CA ILE A 79 16.52 -27.28 14.95
C ILE A 79 16.01 -26.06 15.72
N ALA A 80 16.58 -25.74 16.90
CA ALA A 80 16.21 -24.55 17.65
C ALA A 80 16.53 -23.24 16.91
N GLU A 81 17.60 -23.21 16.12
CA GLU A 81 17.92 -22.06 15.25
C GLU A 81 16.90 -21.92 14.12
N ILE A 82 16.54 -23.02 13.45
CA ILE A 82 15.53 -23.01 12.38
C ILE A 82 14.17 -22.58 12.92
N ASP A 83 13.77 -23.07 14.10
CA ASP A 83 12.52 -22.66 14.73
C ASP A 83 12.49 -21.15 15.01
N ARG A 84 13.57 -20.58 15.56
CA ARG A 84 13.68 -19.12 15.76
C ARG A 84 13.53 -18.35 14.47
N MET A 85 14.22 -18.78 13.41
CA MET A 85 14.09 -18.12 12.10
C MET A 85 12.65 -18.17 11.53
N LEU A 86 11.94 -19.28 11.76
CA LEU A 86 10.55 -19.42 11.34
C LEU A 86 9.62 -18.53 12.16
N VAL A 87 9.84 -18.40 13.47
CA VAL A 87 9.11 -17.47 14.34
C VAL A 87 9.30 -16.03 13.88
N ASP A 88 10.55 -15.61 13.64
CA ASP A 88 10.87 -14.28 13.15
C ASP A 88 10.19 -14.00 11.80
N ARG A 89 10.21 -14.99 10.90
CA ARG A 89 9.55 -14.87 9.59
C ARG A 89 8.04 -14.79 9.69
N ALA A 90 7.44 -15.56 10.59
CA ALA A 90 6.00 -15.51 10.86
C ALA A 90 5.59 -14.12 11.37
N GLU A 91 6.37 -13.52 12.25
CA GLU A 91 6.15 -12.18 12.77
C GLU A 91 6.28 -11.11 11.67
N GLU A 92 7.26 -11.23 10.79
CA GLU A 92 7.41 -10.33 9.63
C GLU A 92 6.20 -10.42 8.69
N ILE A 93 5.72 -11.65 8.42
CA ILE A 93 4.52 -11.87 7.59
C ILE A 93 3.29 -11.28 8.29
N ARG A 94 3.15 -11.45 9.61
CA ARG A 94 2.06 -10.88 10.39
C ARG A 94 2.02 -9.36 10.23
N ARG A 95 3.15 -8.67 10.46
CA ARG A 95 3.28 -7.22 10.29
C ARG A 95 2.99 -6.76 8.86
N THR A 96 3.42 -7.54 7.87
CA THR A 96 3.14 -7.24 6.46
C THR A 96 1.64 -7.37 6.16
N ARG A 97 0.98 -8.41 6.68
CA ARG A 97 -0.46 -8.59 6.54
C ARG A 97 -1.26 -7.48 7.22
N GLU A 98 -0.84 -7.00 8.39
CA GLU A 98 -1.47 -5.87 9.07
C GLU A 98 -1.39 -4.60 8.22
N ARG A 99 -0.20 -4.27 7.70
CA ARG A 99 -0.03 -3.16 6.75
C ARG A 99 -0.91 -3.30 5.51
N ILE A 100 -1.02 -4.51 4.94
CA ILE A 100 -1.90 -4.77 3.80
C ILE A 100 -3.39 -4.62 4.19
N ALA A 101 -3.78 -5.03 5.38
CA ALA A 101 -5.15 -4.85 5.86
C ALA A 101 -5.53 -3.37 6.02
N GLU A 102 -4.58 -2.55 6.48
CA GLU A 102 -4.73 -1.10 6.47
C GLU A 102 -4.93 -0.56 5.05
N LEU A 103 -4.27 -1.16 4.04
CA LEU A 103 -4.46 -0.83 2.62
C LEU A 103 -5.86 -1.19 2.08
N GLY A 104 -6.58 -2.10 2.72
CA GLY A 104 -7.94 -2.51 2.32
C GLY A 104 -9.01 -1.43 2.47
N SER A 105 -8.68 -0.31 3.10
CA SER A 105 -9.58 0.85 3.27
C SER A 105 -9.75 1.70 1.99
N GLY A 106 -9.19 1.27 0.87
CA GLY A 106 -9.29 1.95 -0.42
C GLY A 106 -8.59 3.31 -0.45
N ASP A 107 -9.18 4.27 -1.16
CA ASP A 107 -8.62 5.63 -1.34
C ASP A 107 -8.38 6.42 -0.03
N ARG A 108 -8.97 5.98 1.09
CA ARG A 108 -8.76 6.57 2.43
C ARG A 108 -7.37 6.32 3.00
N LEU A 109 -6.63 5.38 2.44
CA LEU A 109 -5.33 4.96 2.92
C LEU A 109 -4.25 6.04 2.87
N PHE A 110 -4.35 6.89 1.87
CA PHE A 110 -3.32 7.89 1.56
C PHE A 110 -3.57 9.23 2.26
N VAL A 111 -4.62 9.31 3.07
CA VAL A 111 -5.01 10.51 3.81
C VAL A 111 -5.18 10.21 5.30
N SER A 112 -5.03 11.22 6.17
CA SER A 112 -5.28 11.06 7.60
C SER A 112 -6.78 10.85 7.88
N THR A 113 -7.10 10.38 9.10
CA THR A 113 -8.50 10.17 9.54
C THR A 113 -9.31 11.44 9.42
N GLU A 114 -8.74 12.59 9.77
CA GLU A 114 -9.39 13.90 9.72
C GLU A 114 -9.69 14.32 8.27
N VAL A 115 -8.75 14.04 7.35
CA VAL A 115 -8.98 14.28 5.92
C VAL A 115 -10.07 13.35 5.38
N ALA A 116 -10.07 12.08 5.77
CA ALA A 116 -11.12 11.15 5.39
C ALA A 116 -12.51 11.64 5.88
N GLU A 117 -12.59 12.11 7.13
CA GLU A 117 -13.82 12.70 7.67
C GLU A 117 -14.27 13.93 6.87
N TYR A 118 -13.33 14.82 6.53
CA TYR A 118 -13.62 15.99 5.70
C TYR A 118 -14.17 15.60 4.32
N LEU A 119 -13.57 14.63 3.66
CA LEU A 119 -14.03 14.14 2.35
C LEU A 119 -15.43 13.50 2.43
N ASP A 120 -15.71 12.73 3.51
CA ASP A 120 -17.04 12.18 3.77
C ASP A 120 -18.09 13.27 3.93
N ARG A 121 -17.77 14.36 4.64
CA ARG A 121 -18.68 15.51 4.79
C ARG A 121 -18.93 16.21 3.45
N LEU A 122 -17.93 16.36 2.59
CA LEU A 122 -18.13 16.89 1.24
C LEU A 122 -19.11 16.04 0.43
N GLN A 123 -18.99 14.72 0.49
CA GLN A 123 -19.93 13.80 -0.16
C GLN A 123 -21.35 13.94 0.40
N GLN A 124 -21.50 14.03 1.72
CA GLN A 124 -22.80 14.22 2.38
C GLN A 124 -23.46 15.55 2.00
N LEU A 125 -22.68 16.59 1.75
CA LEU A 125 -23.18 17.88 1.25
C LEU A 125 -23.62 17.82 -0.21
N GLY A 126 -23.31 16.76 -0.96
CA GLY A 126 -23.64 16.61 -2.36
C GLY A 126 -22.61 17.18 -3.33
N VAL A 127 -21.38 17.38 -2.88
CA VAL A 127 -20.24 17.74 -3.75
C VAL A 127 -19.97 16.59 -4.71
N SER A 128 -19.65 16.90 -5.96
CA SER A 128 -19.44 15.91 -7.01
C SER A 128 -18.25 14.98 -6.69
N ASP A 129 -18.33 13.72 -7.15
CA ASP A 129 -17.23 12.76 -7.05
C ASP A 129 -15.93 13.28 -7.67
N ARG A 130 -16.03 14.12 -8.69
CA ARG A 130 -14.89 14.81 -9.32
C ARG A 130 -14.20 15.71 -8.31
N ALA A 131 -14.91 16.60 -7.65
CA ALA A 131 -14.34 17.56 -6.71
C ALA A 131 -13.82 16.85 -5.45
N VAL A 132 -14.49 15.83 -4.96
CA VAL A 132 -14.01 15.00 -3.84
C VAL A 132 -12.70 14.30 -4.18
N ARG A 133 -12.56 13.74 -5.40
CA ARG A 133 -11.28 13.16 -5.85
C ARG A 133 -10.17 14.20 -5.95
N MET A 134 -10.46 15.40 -6.46
CA MET A 134 -9.48 16.49 -6.53
C MET A 134 -9.01 16.93 -5.14
N GLU A 135 -9.92 17.10 -4.20
CA GLU A 135 -9.58 17.43 -2.79
C GLU A 135 -8.72 16.31 -2.17
N ARG A 136 -9.09 15.05 -2.35
CA ARG A 136 -8.30 13.91 -1.86
C ARG A 136 -6.88 13.94 -2.40
N ASP A 137 -6.71 14.10 -3.72
CA ASP A 137 -5.40 14.08 -4.36
C ASP A 137 -4.54 15.29 -3.91
N LEU A 138 -5.16 16.44 -3.70
CA LEU A 138 -4.51 17.60 -3.09
C LEU A 138 -4.03 17.29 -1.67
N TRP A 139 -4.87 16.66 -0.83
CA TRP A 139 -4.51 16.33 0.55
C TRP A 139 -3.37 15.30 0.62
N ILE A 140 -3.33 14.31 -0.29
CA ILE A 140 -2.23 13.36 -0.39
C ILE A 140 -0.90 14.12 -0.60
N LEU A 141 -0.89 15.07 -1.53
CA LEU A 141 0.30 15.89 -1.80
C LEU A 141 0.66 16.79 -0.62
N LEU A 142 -0.33 17.46 -0.02
CA LEU A 142 -0.10 18.34 1.13
C LEU A 142 0.47 17.61 2.34
N GLN A 143 -0.04 16.43 2.65
CA GLN A 143 0.46 15.61 3.75
C GLN A 143 1.89 15.10 3.47
N SER A 144 2.24 14.85 2.21
CA SER A 144 3.59 14.45 1.82
C SER A 144 4.61 15.59 1.96
N VAL A 145 4.22 16.82 1.59
CA VAL A 145 5.15 17.98 1.52
C VAL A 145 5.18 18.77 2.83
N ALA A 146 4.05 18.87 3.52
CA ALA A 146 3.89 19.72 4.70
C ALA A 146 3.02 19.05 5.80
N PRO A 147 3.41 17.87 6.33
CA PRO A 147 2.55 17.06 7.21
C PRO A 147 2.09 17.79 8.48
N LYS A 148 2.96 18.63 9.08
CA LYS A 148 2.62 19.38 10.30
C LYS A 148 1.58 20.48 10.04
N GLN A 149 1.68 21.15 8.89
CA GLN A 149 0.75 22.20 8.49
C GLN A 149 -0.58 21.62 8.02
N ALA A 150 -0.54 20.46 7.33
CA ALA A 150 -1.73 19.78 6.81
C ALA A 150 -2.74 19.48 7.94
N ALA A 151 -2.27 19.07 9.12
CA ALA A 151 -3.14 18.81 10.27
C ALA A 151 -3.92 20.07 10.71
N GLY A 152 -3.30 21.24 10.72
CA GLY A 152 -3.97 22.51 11.01
C GLY A 152 -4.97 22.89 9.92
N TRP A 153 -4.59 22.71 8.66
CA TRP A 153 -5.45 23.07 7.52
C TRP A 153 -6.69 22.20 7.40
N VAL A 154 -6.60 20.89 7.70
CA VAL A 154 -7.79 20.03 7.70
C VAL A 154 -8.75 20.39 8.82
N ALA A 155 -8.25 20.75 10.01
CA ALA A 155 -9.06 21.23 11.10
C ALA A 155 -9.81 22.53 10.72
N ASP A 156 -9.11 23.48 10.05
CA ASP A 156 -9.72 24.70 9.53
C ASP A 156 -10.77 24.42 8.44
N LYS A 157 -10.58 23.40 7.62
CA LYS A 157 -11.57 22.99 6.60
C LYS A 157 -12.80 22.33 7.22
N LEU A 158 -12.60 21.45 8.22
CA LEU A 158 -13.70 20.84 8.96
C LEU A 158 -14.57 21.89 9.67
N ASP A 159 -13.94 22.89 10.29
CA ASP A 159 -14.63 24.01 10.91
C ASP A 159 -15.34 24.92 9.86
N ALA A 160 -14.75 25.08 8.68
CA ALA A 160 -15.36 25.86 7.61
C ALA A 160 -16.59 25.19 7.01
N ILE A 161 -16.60 23.87 6.86
CA ILE A 161 -17.70 23.17 6.21
C ILE A 161 -18.97 23.12 7.03
N ASP A 162 -18.88 23.38 8.34
CA ASP A 162 -20.01 23.53 9.24
C ASP A 162 -20.69 24.93 9.10
N ASP A 163 -20.04 25.88 8.42
CA ASP A 163 -20.61 27.18 8.06
C ASP A 163 -21.51 27.04 6.82
N THR A 164 -22.78 27.38 6.94
CA THR A 164 -23.77 27.23 5.88
C THR A 164 -23.46 28.06 4.64
N GLU A 165 -22.87 29.26 4.79
CA GLU A 165 -22.46 30.09 3.66
C GLU A 165 -21.25 29.50 2.93
N PHE A 166 -20.28 28.96 3.67
CA PHE A 166 -19.15 28.26 3.06
C PHE A 166 -19.59 27.02 2.29
N ALA A 167 -20.48 26.21 2.89
CA ALA A 167 -21.04 25.03 2.23
C ALA A 167 -21.75 25.40 0.92
N ALA A 168 -22.55 26.47 0.93
CA ALA A 168 -23.21 26.97 -0.29
C ALA A 168 -22.21 27.48 -1.33
N ILE A 169 -21.18 28.24 -0.91
CA ILE A 169 -20.09 28.69 -1.79
C ILE A 169 -19.37 27.49 -2.43
N TYR A 170 -19.11 26.45 -1.64
CA TYR A 170 -18.39 25.26 -2.10
C TYR A 170 -19.19 24.49 -3.16
N LEU A 171 -20.51 24.33 -2.96
CA LEU A 171 -21.41 23.70 -3.93
C LEU A 171 -21.50 24.51 -5.22
N ASP A 172 -21.63 25.85 -5.11
CA ASP A 172 -21.64 26.73 -6.28
C ASP A 172 -20.30 26.70 -7.04
N TYR A 173 -19.17 26.57 -6.31
CA TYR A 173 -17.83 26.43 -6.90
C TYR A 173 -17.70 25.10 -7.66
N ASP A 174 -18.19 23.99 -7.09
CA ASP A 174 -18.20 22.69 -7.77
C ASP A 174 -19.09 22.75 -9.03
N ALA A 175 -20.30 23.30 -8.93
CA ALA A 175 -21.22 23.47 -10.04
C ALA A 175 -20.65 24.39 -11.14
N ALA A 176 -19.89 25.41 -10.76
CA ALA A 176 -19.27 26.35 -11.69
C ALA A 176 -18.27 25.70 -12.66
N PHE A 177 -17.83 24.49 -12.38
CA PHE A 177 -16.98 23.74 -13.29
C PHE A 177 -17.59 23.61 -14.69
N ASP A 178 -18.90 23.40 -14.75
CA ASP A 178 -19.64 23.15 -16.00
C ASP A 178 -20.30 24.44 -16.55
N TRP A 179 -20.04 25.61 -15.94
CA TRP A 179 -20.58 26.87 -16.43
C TRP A 179 -19.78 27.44 -17.61
N SER A 180 -20.40 28.37 -18.34
CA SER A 180 -19.68 29.18 -19.32
C SER A 180 -18.68 30.12 -18.59
N PRO A 181 -17.51 30.42 -19.18
CA PRO A 181 -16.60 31.42 -18.63
C PRO A 181 -17.20 32.85 -18.60
N ASP A 182 -18.27 33.10 -19.36
CA ASP A 182 -19.00 34.35 -19.39
C ASP A 182 -20.27 34.34 -18.51
N ASP A 183 -20.48 33.28 -17.71
CA ASP A 183 -21.65 33.17 -16.85
C ASP A 183 -21.64 34.27 -15.77
N PRO A 184 -22.71 35.08 -15.66
CA PRO A 184 -22.77 36.19 -14.71
C PRO A 184 -22.71 35.76 -13.25
N ARG A 185 -23.04 34.48 -12.95
CA ARG A 185 -22.95 33.91 -11.58
C ARG A 185 -21.53 33.86 -11.09
N LEU A 186 -20.51 33.79 -11.96
CA LEU A 186 -19.10 33.77 -11.56
C LEU A 186 -18.69 35.00 -10.77
N ALA A 187 -19.15 36.19 -11.17
CA ALA A 187 -18.87 37.42 -10.42
C ALA A 187 -19.49 37.40 -9.02
N ASN A 188 -20.72 36.94 -8.90
CA ASN A 188 -21.40 36.80 -7.60
C ASN A 188 -20.68 35.78 -6.70
N LEU A 189 -20.30 34.63 -7.24
CA LEU A 189 -19.55 33.60 -6.53
C LEU A 189 -18.22 34.13 -6.02
N ALA A 190 -17.47 34.86 -6.85
CA ALA A 190 -16.21 35.49 -6.45
C ALA A 190 -16.42 36.49 -5.31
N ASP A 191 -17.47 37.31 -5.36
CA ASP A 191 -17.80 38.29 -4.32
C ASP A 191 -18.22 37.65 -3.00
N ARG A 192 -19.02 36.59 -3.04
CA ARG A 192 -19.41 35.80 -1.84
C ARG A 192 -18.18 35.16 -1.21
N THR A 193 -17.34 34.50 -2.01
CA THR A 193 -16.10 33.87 -1.55
C THR A 193 -15.19 34.89 -0.86
N ARG A 194 -15.02 36.06 -1.45
CA ARG A 194 -14.19 37.15 -0.90
C ARG A 194 -14.74 37.66 0.43
N ARG A 195 -16.04 37.94 0.51
CA ARG A 195 -16.70 38.41 1.75
C ARG A 195 -16.53 37.39 2.89
N TRP A 196 -16.75 36.10 2.58
CA TRP A 196 -16.60 35.05 3.55
C TRP A 196 -15.16 34.94 4.06
N LEU A 197 -14.17 34.93 3.16
CA LEU A 197 -12.73 34.89 3.51
C LEU A 197 -12.32 36.12 4.35
N THR A 198 -12.80 37.30 4.03
CA THR A 198 -12.49 38.52 4.79
C THR A 198 -13.10 38.48 6.19
N GLY A 199 -14.34 38.03 6.32
CA GLY A 199 -15.02 37.88 7.61
C GLY A 199 -14.32 36.86 8.51
N ARG A 200 -13.82 35.76 7.95
CA ARG A 200 -13.10 34.73 8.70
C ARG A 200 -11.69 35.19 9.17
N ARG A 201 -11.02 36.01 8.37
CA ARG A 201 -9.68 36.56 8.72
C ARG A 201 -9.71 37.54 9.88
N THR A 202 -10.80 38.29 10.05
CA THR A 202 -10.95 39.24 11.15
C THR A 202 -11.32 38.60 12.49
N GLY A 203 -11.81 37.35 12.47
CA GLY A 203 -12.31 36.64 13.67
C GLY A 203 -11.31 35.76 14.41
N ALA A 204 -10.20 35.40 13.83
CA ALA A 204 -9.16 34.56 14.47
C ALA A 204 -7.84 34.80 13.74
N GLY A 205 -6.75 35.02 14.45
CA GLY A 205 -5.40 35.19 13.89
C GLY A 205 -4.86 33.96 13.09
N ARG A 206 -5.72 33.38 12.26
CA ARG A 206 -5.49 32.22 11.40
C ARG A 206 -4.88 32.68 10.11
N THR A 207 -3.66 32.27 9.85
CA THR A 207 -3.01 32.43 8.55
C THR A 207 -3.65 31.47 7.54
N THR A 208 -4.32 32.02 6.51
CA THR A 208 -4.70 31.23 5.34
C THR A 208 -3.43 30.63 4.77
N PRO A 209 -3.35 29.30 4.57
CA PRO A 209 -2.17 28.69 4.00
C PRO A 209 -1.95 29.25 2.60
N THR A 210 -0.83 29.93 2.39
CA THR A 210 -0.38 30.26 1.06
C THR A 210 0.20 28.99 0.49
N LEU A 211 -0.64 28.23 -0.22
CA LEU A 211 -0.18 27.04 -0.95
C LEU A 211 0.79 27.50 -2.04
N ASP A 212 1.89 26.80 -2.19
CA ASP A 212 2.82 27.02 -3.30
C ASP A 212 2.03 26.94 -4.63
N PRO A 213 2.01 28.02 -5.44
CA PRO A 213 1.31 28.01 -6.73
C PRO A 213 1.74 26.86 -7.66
N LYS A 214 2.98 26.36 -7.48
CA LYS A 214 3.47 25.18 -8.21
C LYS A 214 2.75 23.89 -7.78
N LEU A 215 2.43 23.76 -6.50
CA LEU A 215 1.70 22.59 -5.99
C LEU A 215 0.26 22.59 -6.49
N ILE A 216 -0.41 23.75 -6.48
CA ILE A 216 -1.76 23.90 -7.04
C ILE A 216 -1.77 23.55 -8.53
N ARG A 217 -0.76 24.03 -9.27
CA ARG A 217 -0.63 23.72 -10.70
C ARG A 217 -0.41 22.22 -10.92
N LEU A 218 0.45 21.56 -10.13
CA LEU A 218 0.71 20.13 -10.21
C LEU A 218 -0.56 19.32 -9.99
N VAL A 219 -1.39 19.70 -9.00
CA VAL A 219 -2.68 19.03 -8.74
C VAL A 219 -3.64 19.21 -9.92
N ASN A 220 -3.76 20.42 -10.42
CA ASN A 220 -4.65 20.71 -11.57
C ASN A 220 -4.18 19.97 -12.85
N GLU A 221 -2.88 19.86 -13.08
CA GLU A 221 -2.30 19.13 -14.21
C GLU A 221 -2.48 17.61 -14.06
N SER A 222 -2.37 17.07 -12.84
CA SER A 222 -2.50 15.62 -12.58
C SER A 222 -3.92 15.11 -12.82
N VAL A 223 -4.93 15.95 -12.61
CA VAL A 223 -6.35 15.58 -12.78
C VAL A 223 -6.81 15.73 -14.23
N GLY A 224 -6.01 16.36 -15.11
CA GLY A 224 -6.33 16.55 -16.54
C GLY A 224 -7.63 17.31 -16.78
N ILE A 225 -8.12 18.04 -15.78
CA ILE A 225 -9.43 18.67 -15.76
C ILE A 225 -9.21 20.19 -15.75
N THR A 226 -9.38 20.82 -16.89
CA THR A 226 -9.43 22.27 -17.01
C THR A 226 -10.88 22.71 -17.14
N SER A 227 -11.30 23.71 -16.36
CA SER A 227 -12.58 24.37 -16.52
C SER A 227 -12.34 25.83 -16.90
N PRO A 228 -12.80 26.27 -18.09
CA PRO A 228 -12.69 27.67 -18.48
C PRO A 228 -13.39 28.62 -17.48
N ALA A 229 -14.48 28.15 -16.84
CA ALA A 229 -15.17 28.94 -15.84
C ALA A 229 -14.34 29.09 -14.55
N TRP A 230 -13.66 28.05 -14.09
CA TRP A 230 -12.76 28.12 -12.94
C TRP A 230 -11.53 29.00 -13.22
N GLU A 231 -10.97 28.94 -14.42
CA GLU A 231 -9.91 29.87 -14.84
C GLU A 231 -10.38 31.32 -14.79
N ARG A 232 -11.61 31.57 -15.28
CA ARG A 232 -12.22 32.88 -15.21
C ARG A 232 -12.49 33.34 -13.81
N LEU A 233 -13.01 32.47 -12.94
CA LEU A 233 -13.24 32.73 -11.52
C LEU A 233 -11.93 33.11 -10.81
N ALA A 234 -10.85 32.40 -11.07
CA ALA A 234 -9.53 32.70 -10.51
C ALA A 234 -9.02 34.09 -10.95
N GLN A 235 -9.21 34.45 -12.22
CA GLN A 235 -8.85 35.79 -12.74
C GLN A 235 -9.65 36.90 -12.02
N ILE A 236 -10.98 36.72 -11.87
CA ILE A 236 -11.85 37.68 -11.16
C ILE A 236 -11.37 37.87 -9.73
N THR A 237 -11.02 36.79 -9.06
CA THR A 237 -10.59 36.82 -7.65
C THR A 237 -9.22 37.49 -7.50
N GLN A 238 -8.27 37.26 -8.42
CA GLN A 238 -6.92 37.86 -8.39
C GLN A 238 -6.94 39.36 -8.71
N ASN A 239 -7.69 39.79 -9.72
CA ASN A 239 -7.74 41.20 -10.14
C ASN A 239 -8.35 42.13 -9.07
N SER A 240 -9.12 41.57 -8.15
CA SER A 240 -9.76 42.33 -7.06
C SER A 240 -8.90 42.48 -5.80
N THR A 241 -7.72 41.83 -5.75
CA THR A 241 -6.78 41.92 -4.63
C THR A 241 -5.73 43.03 -4.83
N THR A 242 -5.69 43.66 -6.02
CA THR A 242 -4.68 44.66 -6.42
C THR A 242 -5.20 46.11 -6.33
N VAL A 243 -6.34 46.37 -5.66
CA VAL A 243 -6.87 47.73 -5.42
C VAL A 243 -6.84 48.04 -3.92
#